data_adf6f71bd5b8250545f4e5d286912f95
#
_entry.id   adf6f71bd5b8250545f4e5d286912f95
#
_cell.length_a   1.000
_cell.length_b   1.000
_cell.length_c   1.000
_cell.angle_alpha   90.00
_cell.angle_beta   90.00
_cell.angle_gamma   90.00
#
_symmetry.space_group_name_H-M   'P 1'
#
loop_
_entity.id
_entity.type
_entity.pdbx_description
1 polymer ?
#
loop_
_entity_poly.entity_id
_entity_poly.type
_entity_poly.pdbx_seq_one_letter_code
_entity_poly.pdbx_strand_id
1 'polypeptide(L)'
;MSKETLQSYLQSNKIKARILAFTGSTITVEEAEKQLGVGRERIIKSILFMDEKGLPVLGIVTGDSMIDEERLARACGAERLRKARPRAVKNVTGFEVGALPPIGHKKKIRIYIDPKVLSYDRVYGGGGEINALLEIDPKEIIKHSEANIVEISTKKMKN
;
A
#
# COMPACT_ATOMS: atom_id res chain seq x y z
N MET A 1 -2.84 -1.16 -15.81
CA MET A 1 -3.50 -2.09 -14.88
C MET A 1 -4.60 -1.36 -14.15
N SER A 2 -5.62 -2.07 -13.75
CA SER A 2 -6.86 -1.52 -13.25
C SER A 2 -7.42 -2.40 -12.13
N LYS A 3 -8.61 -2.06 -11.66
CA LYS A 3 -9.36 -2.85 -10.70
C LYS A 3 -9.62 -4.27 -11.24
N GLU A 4 -9.89 -4.39 -12.55
CA GLU A 4 -10.13 -5.68 -13.21
C GLU A 4 -8.86 -6.54 -13.22
N THR A 5 -7.71 -5.95 -13.46
CA THR A 5 -6.42 -6.63 -13.42
C THR A 5 -6.11 -7.11 -12.00
N LEU A 6 -6.40 -6.26 -11.01
CA LEU A 6 -6.24 -6.62 -9.61
C LEU A 6 -7.17 -7.77 -9.24
N GLN A 7 -8.43 -7.72 -9.68
CA GLN A 7 -9.39 -8.79 -9.42
C GLN A 7 -8.91 -10.12 -9.99
N SER A 8 -8.37 -10.11 -11.21
CA SER A 8 -7.81 -11.31 -11.84
C SER A 8 -6.63 -11.87 -11.05
N TYR A 9 -5.75 -11.00 -10.56
CA TYR A 9 -4.62 -11.41 -9.73
C TYR A 9 -5.10 -12.10 -8.44
N LEU A 10 -6.09 -11.51 -7.77
CA LEU A 10 -6.66 -12.08 -6.54
C LEU A 10 -7.24 -13.46 -6.79
N GLN A 11 -7.99 -13.63 -7.87
CA GLN A 11 -8.61 -14.90 -8.23
C GLN A 11 -7.58 -15.96 -8.60
N SER A 12 -6.61 -15.59 -9.43
CA SER A 12 -5.57 -16.52 -9.90
C SER A 12 -4.70 -17.04 -8.76
N ASN A 13 -4.48 -16.24 -7.74
CA ASN A 13 -3.66 -16.60 -6.58
C ASN A 13 -4.48 -17.07 -5.38
N LYS A 14 -5.79 -17.20 -5.54
CA LYS A 14 -6.72 -17.64 -4.50
C LYS A 14 -6.59 -16.83 -3.21
N ILE A 15 -6.48 -15.51 -3.37
CA ILE A 15 -6.34 -14.59 -2.25
C ILE A 15 -7.73 -14.22 -1.72
N LYS A 16 -7.90 -14.34 -0.42
CA LYS A 16 -9.15 -13.93 0.25
C LYS A 16 -9.14 -12.42 0.46
N ALA A 17 -9.70 -11.73 -0.51
CA ALA A 17 -9.80 -10.28 -0.50
C ALA A 17 -10.92 -9.89 -1.45
N ARG A 18 -11.43 -8.68 -1.32
CA ARG A 18 -12.43 -8.18 -2.24
C ARG A 18 -12.23 -6.71 -2.54
N ILE A 19 -12.60 -6.33 -3.74
CA ILE A 19 -12.53 -4.95 -4.19
C ILE A 19 -13.90 -4.32 -3.97
N LEU A 20 -13.93 -3.20 -3.24
CA LEU A 20 -15.13 -2.44 -2.95
C LEU A 20 -15.13 -1.21 -3.86
N ALA A 21 -16.20 -1.04 -4.64
CA ALA A 21 -16.34 0.11 -5.52
C ALA A 21 -17.27 1.15 -4.86
N PHE A 22 -16.95 2.41 -5.06
CA PHE A 22 -17.68 3.53 -4.48
C PHE A 22 -18.05 4.53 -5.57
N THR A 23 -19.03 5.38 -5.29
CA THR A 23 -19.42 6.45 -6.22
C THR A 23 -18.45 7.63 -6.13
N GLY A 24 -17.85 7.86 -4.95
CA GLY A 24 -16.90 8.94 -4.73
C GLY A 24 -15.46 8.46 -4.73
N SER A 25 -14.55 9.41 -4.73
CA SER A 25 -13.11 9.15 -4.72
C SER A 25 -12.64 8.51 -3.42
N THR A 26 -11.64 7.62 -3.51
CA THR A 26 -10.99 7.00 -2.37
C THR A 26 -9.46 7.20 -2.44
N ILE A 27 -9.01 8.25 -3.13
CA ILE A 27 -7.58 8.49 -3.36
C ILE A 27 -6.83 8.81 -2.05
N THR A 28 -7.43 9.63 -1.17
CA THR A 28 -6.81 10.00 0.10
C THR A 28 -7.39 9.18 1.25
N VAL A 29 -6.66 9.13 2.36
CA VAL A 29 -7.14 8.47 3.58
C VAL A 29 -8.45 9.09 4.06
N GLU A 30 -8.56 10.41 4.01
CA GLU A 30 -9.77 11.13 4.41
C GLU A 30 -10.96 10.75 3.54
N GLU A 31 -10.75 10.66 2.23
CA GLU A 31 -11.80 10.25 1.30
C GLU A 31 -12.20 8.80 1.52
N ALA A 32 -11.23 7.91 1.76
CA ALA A 32 -11.50 6.52 2.04
C ALA A 32 -12.29 6.33 3.34
N GLU A 33 -11.92 7.06 4.39
CA GLU A 33 -12.68 7.07 5.65
C GLU A 33 -14.14 7.44 5.42
N LYS A 34 -14.35 8.50 4.65
CA LYS A 34 -15.69 9.02 4.38
C LYS A 34 -16.54 8.00 3.63
N GLN A 35 -15.96 7.33 2.65
CA GLN A 35 -16.69 6.33 1.85
C GLN A 35 -16.97 5.05 2.64
N LEU A 36 -16.02 4.60 3.46
CA LEU A 36 -16.13 3.35 4.20
C LEU A 36 -16.83 3.46 5.55
N GLY A 37 -16.69 4.61 6.22
CA GLY A 37 -17.18 4.76 7.58
C GLY A 37 -16.35 4.01 8.63
N VAL A 38 -15.07 3.73 8.34
CA VAL A 38 -14.13 3.13 9.31
C VAL A 38 -13.02 4.13 9.63
N GLY A 39 -12.36 3.94 10.77
CA GLY A 39 -11.26 4.80 11.18
C GLY A 39 -10.03 4.63 10.30
N ARG A 40 -9.23 5.69 10.19
CA ARG A 40 -8.04 5.69 9.32
C ARG A 40 -6.96 4.72 9.76
N GLU A 41 -6.99 4.24 11.01
CA GLU A 41 -6.04 3.23 11.49
C GLU A 41 -6.24 1.88 10.78
N ARG A 42 -7.40 1.68 10.17
CA ARG A 42 -7.71 0.47 9.40
C ARG A 42 -7.55 0.67 7.89
N ILE A 43 -7.23 1.89 7.48
CA ILE A 43 -6.93 2.19 6.08
C ILE A 43 -5.41 2.17 5.97
N ILE A 44 -4.87 1.51 4.96
CA ILE A 44 -3.43 1.42 4.78
C ILE A 44 -2.97 2.24 3.58
N LYS A 45 -1.76 2.76 3.69
CA LYS A 45 -1.09 3.50 2.62
C LYS A 45 0.05 2.65 2.09
N SER A 46 0.11 2.49 0.79
CA SER A 46 1.21 1.82 0.09
C SER A 46 1.97 2.89 -0.67
N ILE A 47 3.20 3.16 -0.27
CA ILE A 47 4.00 4.24 -0.85
C ILE A 47 5.28 3.67 -1.45
N LEU A 48 5.52 3.99 -2.71
CA LEU A 48 6.70 3.53 -3.43
C LEU A 48 7.85 4.52 -3.28
N PHE A 49 9.02 4.01 -2.95
CA PHE A 49 10.28 4.75 -2.90
C PHE A 49 11.26 4.14 -3.88
N MET A 50 12.24 4.93 -4.29
CA MET A 50 13.37 4.46 -5.08
C MET A 50 14.63 4.65 -4.24
N ASP A 51 15.51 3.65 -4.24
CA ASP A 51 16.80 3.77 -3.54
C ASP A 51 17.83 4.49 -4.42
N GLU A 52 19.05 4.65 -3.91
CA GLU A 52 20.13 5.35 -4.62
C GLU A 52 20.54 4.64 -5.93
N LYS A 53 20.20 3.37 -6.07
CA LYS A 53 20.46 2.58 -7.28
C LYS A 53 19.29 2.57 -8.25
N GLY A 54 18.21 3.29 -7.91
CA GLY A 54 16.99 3.29 -8.72
C GLY A 54 16.14 2.03 -8.56
N LEU A 55 16.32 1.26 -7.48
CA LEU A 55 15.53 0.08 -7.22
C LEU A 55 14.32 0.43 -6.34
N PRO A 56 13.15 -0.17 -6.64
CA PRO A 56 11.92 0.16 -5.92
C PRO A 56 11.82 -0.50 -4.56
N VAL A 57 11.23 0.21 -3.62
CA VAL A 57 10.90 -0.28 -2.27
C VAL A 57 9.51 0.22 -1.91
N LEU A 58 8.63 -0.65 -1.48
CA LEU A 58 7.28 -0.29 -1.07
C LEU A 58 7.17 -0.34 0.45
N GLY A 59 6.68 0.76 1.04
CA GLY A 59 6.37 0.80 2.46
C GLY A 59 4.86 0.82 2.66
N ILE A 60 4.37 0.01 3.60
CA ILE A 60 2.95 -0.06 3.93
C ILE A 60 2.77 0.30 5.39
N VAL A 61 1.97 1.34 5.65
CA VAL A 61 1.68 1.84 7.01
C VAL A 61 0.18 2.10 7.16
N THR A 62 -0.28 2.26 8.40
CA THR A 62 -1.67 2.64 8.66
C THR A 62 -1.91 4.10 8.29
N GLY A 63 -3.17 4.44 7.99
CA GLY A 63 -3.54 5.76 7.50
C GLY A 63 -3.32 6.89 8.50
N ASP A 64 -3.23 6.57 9.79
CA ASP A 64 -2.95 7.54 10.85
C ASP A 64 -1.45 7.72 11.13
N SER A 65 -0.61 7.08 10.35
CA SER A 65 0.86 7.12 10.48
C SER A 65 1.51 7.70 9.23
N MET A 66 2.77 8.06 9.37
CA MET A 66 3.63 8.45 8.24
C MET A 66 4.77 7.46 8.13
N ILE A 67 5.33 7.29 6.94
CA ILE A 67 6.53 6.47 6.78
C ILE A 67 7.73 7.28 7.25
N ASP A 68 8.54 6.67 8.12
CA ASP A 68 9.83 7.21 8.51
C ASP A 68 10.84 6.71 7.48
N GLU A 69 11.27 7.60 6.60
CA GLU A 69 12.16 7.22 5.49
C GLU A 69 13.51 6.70 5.95
N GLU A 70 14.03 7.21 7.06
CA GLU A 70 15.29 6.72 7.60
C GLU A 70 15.17 5.29 8.11
N ARG A 71 14.06 4.98 8.80
CA ARG A 71 13.80 3.62 9.27
C ARG A 71 13.63 2.66 8.09
N LEU A 72 12.90 3.08 7.07
CA LEU A 72 12.70 2.25 5.89
C LEU A 72 14.03 2.02 5.17
N ALA A 73 14.84 3.06 5.02
CA ALA A 73 16.16 2.94 4.38
C ALA A 73 17.04 1.95 5.14
N ARG A 74 17.07 2.03 6.47
CA ARG A 74 17.84 1.08 7.29
C ARG A 74 17.32 -0.35 7.11
N ALA A 75 16.01 -0.52 7.08
CA ALA A 75 15.39 -1.84 6.94
C ALA A 75 15.77 -2.51 5.62
N CYS A 76 15.83 -1.75 4.54
CA CYS A 76 16.12 -2.30 3.21
C CYS A 76 17.60 -2.17 2.78
N GLY A 77 18.44 -1.62 3.66
CA GLY A 77 19.87 -1.48 3.37
C GLY A 77 20.19 -0.38 2.36
N ALA A 78 19.30 0.58 2.17
CA ALA A 78 19.53 1.69 1.25
C ALA A 78 20.31 2.80 1.95
N GLU A 79 21.16 3.50 1.21
CA GLU A 79 21.85 4.68 1.71
C GLU A 79 20.86 5.83 1.87
N ARG A 80 19.93 5.94 0.94
CA ARG A 80 18.85 6.93 0.99
C ARG A 80 17.69 6.48 0.10
N LEU A 81 16.52 6.99 0.43
CA LEU A 81 15.30 6.74 -0.31
C LEU A 81 14.71 8.08 -0.74
N ARG A 82 14.05 8.08 -1.88
CA ARG A 82 13.22 9.20 -2.31
C ARG A 82 11.87 8.66 -2.75
N LYS A 83 10.82 9.40 -2.49
CA LYS A 83 9.48 9.03 -2.90
C LYS A 83 9.44 8.96 -4.44
N ALA A 84 8.93 7.86 -4.97
CA ALA A 84 8.85 7.67 -6.42
C ALA A 84 7.88 8.68 -7.04
N ARG A 85 8.22 9.16 -8.23
CA ARG A 85 7.34 10.03 -9.00
C ARG A 85 6.18 9.23 -9.58
N PRO A 86 5.04 9.85 -9.85
CA PRO A 86 3.87 9.13 -10.39
C PRO A 86 4.15 8.26 -11.60
N ARG A 87 4.99 8.72 -12.52
CA ARG A 87 5.38 7.92 -13.69
C ARG A 87 6.10 6.64 -13.29
N ALA A 88 7.02 6.74 -12.33
CA ALA A 88 7.74 5.57 -11.83
C ALA A 88 6.81 4.60 -11.10
N VAL A 89 5.87 5.13 -10.31
CA VAL A 89 4.86 4.29 -9.64
C VAL A 89 4.10 3.49 -10.68
N LYS A 90 3.61 4.12 -11.73
CA LYS A 90 2.88 3.44 -12.79
C LYS A 90 3.74 2.40 -13.53
N ASN A 91 4.98 2.77 -13.86
CA ASN A 91 5.87 1.86 -14.58
C ASN A 91 6.23 0.61 -13.77
N VAL A 92 6.45 0.78 -12.48
CA VAL A 92 6.86 -0.32 -11.59
C VAL A 92 5.67 -1.15 -11.14
N THR A 93 4.59 -0.51 -10.71
CA THR A 93 3.46 -1.20 -10.10
C THR A 93 2.34 -1.51 -11.08
N GLY A 94 2.22 -0.73 -12.15
CA GLY A 94 1.10 -0.82 -13.08
C GLY A 94 -0.11 0.01 -12.67
N PHE A 95 -0.08 0.62 -11.50
CA PHE A 95 -1.21 1.38 -10.94
C PHE A 95 -0.86 2.85 -10.73
N GLU A 96 -1.89 3.70 -10.76
CA GLU A 96 -1.76 5.12 -10.43
C GLU A 96 -1.53 5.30 -8.93
N VAL A 97 -0.87 6.40 -8.55
CA VAL A 97 -0.53 6.70 -7.15
C VAL A 97 -1.73 6.58 -6.20
N GLY A 98 -2.84 7.16 -6.50
CA GLY A 98 -4.00 7.16 -5.61
C GLY A 98 -4.79 5.85 -5.59
N ALA A 99 -4.41 4.88 -6.42
CA ALA A 99 -5.12 3.61 -6.58
C ALA A 99 -4.22 2.41 -6.28
N LEU A 100 -3.01 2.65 -5.78
CA LEU A 100 -1.99 1.62 -5.59
C LEU A 100 -2.39 0.60 -4.53
N PRO A 101 -2.56 -0.67 -4.92
CA PRO A 101 -2.85 -1.71 -3.93
C PRO A 101 -1.57 -2.18 -3.23
N PRO A 102 -1.71 -2.82 -2.05
CA PRO A 102 -0.54 -3.35 -1.34
C PRO A 102 0.07 -4.60 -1.97
N ILE A 103 -0.57 -5.15 -2.99
CA ILE A 103 -0.25 -6.45 -3.58
C ILE A 103 -0.65 -6.44 -5.06
N GLY A 104 -0.13 -7.35 -5.85
CA GLY A 104 -0.54 -7.50 -7.24
C GLY A 104 0.17 -6.57 -8.21
N HIS A 105 1.40 -6.18 -7.90
CA HIS A 105 2.16 -5.25 -8.71
C HIS A 105 2.74 -5.89 -9.97
N LYS A 106 2.93 -5.07 -10.99
CA LYS A 106 3.45 -5.50 -12.28
C LYS A 106 4.86 -6.08 -12.18
N LYS A 107 5.74 -5.42 -11.41
CA LYS A 107 7.11 -5.88 -11.20
C LYS A 107 7.30 -6.32 -9.76
N LYS A 108 8.26 -7.20 -9.50
CA LYS A 108 8.59 -7.60 -8.15
C LYS A 108 9.21 -6.43 -7.39
N ILE A 109 8.70 -6.17 -6.19
CA ILE A 109 9.14 -5.05 -5.35
C ILE A 109 9.44 -5.58 -3.96
N ARG A 110 10.50 -5.07 -3.33
CA ARG A 110 10.76 -5.34 -1.92
C ARG A 110 9.72 -4.60 -1.10
N ILE A 111 8.97 -5.32 -0.27
CA ILE A 111 7.86 -4.76 0.51
C ILE A 111 8.16 -4.83 1.99
N TYR A 112 7.95 -3.72 2.68
CA TYR A 112 8.11 -3.58 4.13
C TYR A 112 6.79 -3.10 4.71
N ILE A 113 6.27 -3.86 5.68
CA ILE A 113 4.97 -3.57 6.28
C ILE A 113 5.15 -3.30 7.77
N ASP A 114 4.60 -2.19 8.23
CA ASP A 114 4.67 -1.83 9.65
C ASP A 114 3.79 -2.79 10.47
N PRO A 115 4.28 -3.25 11.64
CA PRO A 115 3.50 -4.18 12.46
C PRO A 115 2.14 -3.68 12.90
N LYS A 116 1.92 -2.37 12.96
CA LYS A 116 0.60 -1.81 13.31
C LYS A 116 -0.48 -2.26 12.33
N VAL A 117 -0.13 -2.47 11.07
CA VAL A 117 -1.06 -2.94 10.04
C VAL A 117 -1.63 -4.31 10.42
N LEU A 118 -0.84 -5.12 11.12
CA LEU A 118 -1.21 -6.48 11.52
C LEU A 118 -2.13 -6.52 12.75
N SER A 119 -2.43 -5.37 13.34
CA SER A 119 -3.31 -5.29 14.52
C SER A 119 -4.77 -5.57 14.19
N TYR A 120 -5.12 -5.58 12.92
CA TYR A 120 -6.51 -5.74 12.47
C TYR A 120 -6.66 -6.94 11.57
N ASP A 121 -7.82 -7.59 11.61
CA ASP A 121 -8.13 -8.73 10.74
C ASP A 121 -8.43 -8.28 9.32
N ARG A 122 -8.86 -7.05 9.15
CA ARG A 122 -9.18 -6.48 7.85
C ARG A 122 -8.70 -5.06 7.77
N VAL A 123 -8.00 -4.77 6.68
CA VAL A 123 -7.52 -3.43 6.36
C VAL A 123 -7.97 -3.09 4.94
N TYR A 124 -7.91 -1.80 4.63
CA TYR A 124 -8.41 -1.29 3.35
C TYR A 124 -7.33 -0.47 2.68
N GLY A 125 -6.92 -0.91 1.50
CA GLY A 125 -5.88 -0.23 0.72
C GLY A 125 -6.39 0.16 -0.65
N GLY A 126 -5.50 0.64 -1.50
CA GLY A 126 -5.85 0.99 -2.87
C GLY A 126 -6.44 -0.19 -3.61
N GLY A 127 -7.48 0.05 -4.40
CA GLY A 127 -8.23 -1.00 -5.11
C GLY A 127 -8.06 -0.99 -6.62
N GLY A 128 -7.05 -0.31 -7.14
CA GLY A 128 -6.76 -0.31 -8.56
C GLY A 128 -7.42 0.80 -9.36
N GLU A 129 -8.37 1.49 -8.79
CA GLU A 129 -9.09 2.61 -9.39
C GLU A 129 -9.26 3.72 -8.36
N ILE A 130 -9.53 4.95 -8.81
CA ILE A 130 -9.65 6.11 -7.94
C ILE A 130 -10.87 6.07 -7.01
N ASN A 131 -11.80 5.15 -7.25
CA ASN A 131 -13.03 5.01 -6.46
C ASN A 131 -13.21 3.57 -5.98
N ALA A 132 -12.11 2.85 -5.75
CA ALA A 132 -12.16 1.47 -5.29
C ALA A 132 -11.13 1.24 -4.18
N LEU A 133 -11.49 0.39 -3.24
CA LEU A 133 -10.60 -0.02 -2.15
C LEU A 133 -10.52 -1.54 -2.13
N LEU A 134 -9.36 -2.04 -1.73
CA LEU A 134 -9.14 -3.47 -1.50
C LEU A 134 -9.31 -3.75 -0.01
N GLU A 135 -10.28 -4.61 0.31
CA GLU A 135 -10.46 -5.12 1.68
C GLU A 135 -9.70 -6.43 1.76
N ILE A 136 -8.76 -6.53 2.68
CA ILE A 136 -7.88 -7.68 2.75
C ILE A 136 -7.41 -7.92 4.19
N ASP A 137 -7.22 -9.20 4.54
CA ASP A 137 -6.52 -9.56 5.76
C ASP A 137 -5.03 -9.28 5.54
N PRO A 138 -4.36 -8.50 6.40
CA PRO A 138 -2.94 -8.19 6.20
C PRO A 138 -2.03 -9.42 6.14
N LYS A 139 -2.44 -10.54 6.71
CA LYS A 139 -1.69 -11.81 6.60
C LYS A 139 -1.61 -12.28 5.16
N GLU A 140 -2.64 -12.01 4.36
CA GLU A 140 -2.63 -12.35 2.94
C GLU A 140 -1.59 -11.53 2.17
N ILE A 141 -1.40 -10.26 2.57
CA ILE A 141 -0.36 -9.42 1.97
C ILE A 141 1.00 -10.06 2.20
N ILE A 142 1.29 -10.45 3.43
CA ILE A 142 2.57 -11.07 3.79
C ILE A 142 2.78 -12.38 3.05
N LYS A 143 1.77 -13.23 3.04
CA LYS A 143 1.82 -14.55 2.42
C LYS A 143 2.14 -14.49 0.92
N HIS A 144 1.53 -13.53 0.20
CA HIS A 144 1.63 -13.48 -1.25
C HIS A 144 2.69 -12.51 -1.78
N SER A 145 3.21 -11.61 -0.94
CA SER A 145 4.21 -10.64 -1.35
C SER A 145 5.58 -10.85 -0.72
N GLU A 146 5.70 -11.80 0.20
CA GLU A 146 6.91 -12.02 0.98
C GLU A 146 7.35 -10.74 1.71
N ALA A 147 6.40 -9.95 2.16
CA ALA A 147 6.68 -8.68 2.82
C ALA A 147 7.45 -8.89 4.13
N ASN A 148 8.37 -7.97 4.40
CA ASN A 148 9.13 -7.94 5.64
C ASN A 148 8.38 -7.09 6.66
N ILE A 149 8.22 -7.60 7.88
CA ILE A 149 7.54 -6.89 8.95
C ILE A 149 8.58 -6.11 9.76
N VAL A 150 8.55 -4.79 9.64
CA VAL A 150 9.53 -3.92 10.31
C VAL A 150 8.86 -2.60 10.69
N GLU A 151 9.21 -2.06 11.86
CA GLU A 151 8.73 -0.74 12.26
C GLU A 151 9.30 0.32 11.34
N ILE A 152 8.44 0.92 10.52
CA ILE A 152 8.81 1.94 9.54
C ILE A 152 7.92 3.19 9.65
N SER A 153 7.04 3.24 10.65
CA SER A 153 6.12 4.35 10.79
C SER A 153 6.50 5.28 11.93
N THR A 154 6.03 6.51 11.81
CA THR A 154 6.06 7.49 12.88
C THR A 154 4.68 8.11 12.97
N LYS A 155 4.39 8.77 14.09
CA LYS A 155 3.10 9.44 14.27
C LYS A 155 3.00 10.62 13.31
N LYS A 156 1.81 10.81 12.76
CA LYS A 156 1.55 11.96 11.90
C LYS A 156 1.71 13.23 12.73
N MET A 157 2.60 14.13 12.27
CA MET A 157 2.79 15.41 12.93
C MET A 157 1.55 16.26 12.78
N LYS A 158 1.11 16.87 13.90
CA LYS A 158 0.08 17.91 13.84
C LYS A 158 0.75 19.22 13.52
N ASN A 159 0.26 19.89 12.51
CA ASN A 159 0.72 21.23 12.16
C ASN A 159 -0.39 22.20 12.40
#